data_b51e2d949c39265ed55927a366dcb2d3
#
_entry.id   b51e2d949c39265ed55927a366dcb2d3
#
_cell.length_a   1.000
_cell.length_b   1.000
_cell.length_c   1.000
_cell.angle_alpha   90.00
_cell.angle_beta   90.00
_cell.angle_gamma   90.00
#
_symmetry.space_group_name_H-M   'P 1'
#
loop_
_entity.id
_entity.type
_entity.pdbx_description
1 polymer ?
#
loop_
_entity_poly.entity_id
_entity_poly.type
_entity_poly.pdbx_seq_one_letter_code
_entity_poly.pdbx_strand_id
1 'polypeptide(L)'
;VPGISFTFRGIANSFGVSTMPVREAAKRLISEGALDMSEKRRITVSQMTQSKFDELKIARLNLEPQLSGLALKHIDSKRLKLLINIDKNLDYAISTGNIEDYIKYNYQFHFGIYEAGSSPVLLPLVKTLWLRFSPFYRIVAGRAGTQTLKDFHHSAIDAIKAKDSVALVEAIHSDILEGMEMLNESLNE
;
A
#
# COMPACT_ATOMS: atom_id res chain seq x y z
N VAL A 1 9.39 -9.29 5.42
CA VAL A 1 9.39 -8.77 6.80
C VAL A 1 10.56 -7.81 6.93
N PRO A 2 10.38 -6.63 7.56
CA PRO A 2 11.46 -5.67 7.80
C PRO A 2 12.67 -6.31 8.49
N GLY A 3 13.88 -5.89 8.11
CA GLY A 3 15.13 -6.39 8.68
C GLY A 3 15.61 -7.75 8.15
N ILE A 4 14.83 -8.48 7.36
CA ILE A 4 15.28 -9.71 6.73
C ILE A 4 16.34 -9.39 5.67
N SER A 5 17.47 -10.11 5.73
CA SER A 5 18.59 -9.96 4.80
C SER A 5 18.60 -11.07 3.75
N PHE A 6 18.88 -10.68 2.52
CA PHE A 6 19.00 -11.57 1.37
C PHE A 6 20.34 -11.40 0.67
N THR A 7 20.72 -12.44 -0.09
CA THR A 7 21.83 -12.32 -1.04
C THR A 7 21.28 -12.31 -2.47
N PHE A 8 21.95 -11.62 -3.38
CA PHE A 8 21.57 -11.62 -4.81
C PHE A 8 21.47 -13.04 -5.36
N ARG A 9 22.41 -13.92 -4.97
CA ARG A 9 22.45 -15.30 -5.41
C ARG A 9 21.28 -16.13 -4.84
N GLY A 10 20.92 -15.88 -3.56
CA GLY A 10 19.76 -16.55 -2.94
C GLY A 10 18.46 -16.22 -3.64
N ILE A 11 18.22 -14.92 -3.92
CA ILE A 11 17.03 -14.46 -4.66
C ILE A 11 17.05 -15.03 -6.10
N ALA A 12 18.19 -14.94 -6.79
CA ALA A 12 18.30 -15.46 -8.16
C ALA A 12 17.96 -16.96 -8.23
N ASN A 13 18.46 -17.74 -7.28
CA ASN A 13 18.16 -19.18 -7.21
C ASN A 13 16.67 -19.45 -6.93
N SER A 14 16.02 -18.69 -6.04
CA SER A 14 14.60 -18.86 -5.72
C SER A 14 13.67 -18.57 -6.89
N PHE A 15 14.08 -17.65 -7.78
CA PHE A 15 13.33 -17.29 -8.99
C PHE A 15 13.79 -18.05 -10.26
N GLY A 16 14.83 -18.88 -10.19
CA GLY A 16 15.38 -19.58 -11.35
C GLY A 16 15.97 -18.67 -12.42
N VAL A 17 16.52 -17.51 -12.03
CA VAL A 17 17.08 -16.50 -12.93
C VAL A 17 18.56 -16.26 -12.65
N SER A 18 19.26 -15.56 -13.58
CA SER A 18 20.63 -15.12 -13.34
C SER A 18 20.67 -13.98 -12.29
N THR A 19 21.84 -13.73 -11.71
CA THR A 19 22.02 -12.67 -10.69
C THR A 19 21.94 -11.24 -11.26
N MET A 20 22.10 -11.07 -12.57
CA MET A 20 22.10 -9.73 -13.18
C MET A 20 20.74 -9.03 -13.06
N PRO A 21 19.59 -9.60 -13.51
CA PRO A 21 18.31 -8.95 -13.37
C PRO A 21 17.93 -8.71 -11.90
N VAL A 22 18.35 -9.59 -10.98
CA VAL A 22 18.14 -9.39 -9.52
C VAL A 22 18.89 -8.17 -9.02
N ARG A 23 20.13 -7.95 -9.46
CA ARG A 23 20.93 -6.77 -9.09
C ARG A 23 20.28 -5.49 -9.59
N GLU A 24 19.80 -5.46 -10.83
CA GLU A 24 19.16 -4.26 -11.40
C GLU A 24 17.83 -3.95 -10.68
N ALA A 25 17.01 -4.98 -10.42
CA ALA A 25 15.79 -4.81 -9.63
C ALA A 25 16.09 -4.32 -8.21
N ALA A 26 17.09 -4.87 -7.53
CA ALA A 26 17.48 -4.45 -6.19
C ALA A 26 18.03 -3.02 -6.16
N LYS A 27 18.84 -2.61 -7.14
CA LYS A 27 19.30 -1.20 -7.24
C LYS A 27 18.12 -0.24 -7.32
N ARG A 28 17.11 -0.59 -8.13
CA ARG A 28 15.89 0.20 -8.25
C ARG A 28 15.15 0.28 -6.91
N LEU A 29 14.91 -0.85 -6.25
CA LEU A 29 14.23 -0.90 -4.95
C LEU A 29 14.99 -0.15 -3.85
N ILE A 30 16.34 -0.14 -3.91
CA ILE A 30 17.18 0.65 -3.01
C ILE A 30 17.01 2.14 -3.29
N SER A 31 17.04 2.55 -4.57
CA SER A 31 16.84 3.96 -4.94
C SER A 31 15.43 4.46 -4.58
N GLU A 32 14.43 3.58 -4.58
CA GLU A 32 13.07 3.87 -4.16
C GLU A 32 12.89 3.77 -2.62
N GLY A 33 13.93 3.39 -1.86
CA GLY A 33 13.93 3.34 -0.39
C GLY A 33 13.16 2.16 0.22
N ALA A 34 12.84 1.14 -0.56
CA ALA A 34 12.20 -0.08 -0.08
C ALA A 34 13.20 -1.11 0.48
N LEU A 35 14.41 -1.07 -0.03
CA LEU A 35 15.53 -1.91 0.41
C LEU A 35 16.72 -1.05 0.81
N ASP A 36 17.51 -1.59 1.74
CA ASP A 36 18.82 -1.05 2.11
C ASP A 36 19.91 -2.03 1.69
N MET A 37 21.12 -1.52 1.39
CA MET A 37 22.28 -2.35 1.14
C MET A 37 23.25 -2.21 2.30
N SER A 38 23.57 -3.33 2.96
CA SER A 38 24.58 -3.36 4.00
C SER A 38 26.00 -3.30 3.44
N GLU A 39 26.99 -2.93 4.28
CA GLU A 39 28.41 -2.92 3.92
C GLU A 39 28.91 -4.30 3.40
N LYS A 40 28.31 -5.39 3.87
CA LYS A 40 28.62 -6.76 3.42
C LYS A 40 27.89 -7.16 2.12
N ARG A 41 27.37 -6.20 1.35
CA ARG A 41 26.63 -6.41 0.11
C ARG A 41 25.41 -7.33 0.25
N ARG A 42 24.78 -7.34 1.44
CA ARG A 42 23.49 -7.96 1.65
C ARG A 42 22.39 -6.95 1.43
N ILE A 43 21.30 -7.37 0.84
CA ILE A 43 20.08 -6.58 0.68
C ILE A 43 19.22 -6.83 1.90
N THR A 44 18.69 -5.76 2.49
CA THR A 44 17.81 -5.83 3.66
C THR A 44 16.53 -5.06 3.37
N VAL A 45 15.38 -5.58 3.77
CA VAL A 45 14.14 -4.80 3.75
C VAL A 45 14.31 -3.64 4.71
N SER A 46 14.09 -2.42 4.23
CA SER A 46 14.27 -1.20 5.02
C SER A 46 13.48 -1.25 6.32
N GLN A 47 14.10 -0.79 7.40
CA GLN A 47 13.44 -0.67 8.70
C GLN A 47 12.65 0.64 8.76
N MET A 48 11.50 0.59 9.41
CA MET A 48 10.72 1.78 9.74
C MET A 48 11.23 2.37 11.04
N THR A 49 11.80 3.57 10.96
CA THR A 49 12.07 4.40 12.15
C THR A 49 10.91 5.36 12.36
N GLN A 50 10.77 5.92 13.55
CA GLN A 50 9.72 6.91 13.83
C GLN A 50 9.78 8.09 12.84
N SER A 51 10.96 8.63 12.58
CA SER A 51 11.13 9.73 11.62
C SER A 51 10.67 9.37 10.21
N LYS A 52 11.05 8.17 9.71
CA LYS A 52 10.60 7.70 8.39
C LYS A 52 9.09 7.50 8.36
N PHE A 53 8.52 7.00 9.46
CA PHE A 53 7.09 6.80 9.59
C PHE A 53 6.34 8.12 9.51
N ASP A 54 6.78 9.14 10.28
CA ASP A 54 6.12 10.44 10.32
C ASP A 54 6.13 11.13 8.95
N GLU A 55 7.27 11.08 8.24
CA GLU A 55 7.37 11.62 6.88
C GLU A 55 6.50 10.85 5.89
N LEU A 56 6.47 9.51 5.99
CA LEU A 56 5.67 8.66 5.13
C LEU A 56 4.16 8.91 5.37
N LYS A 57 3.73 9.05 6.63
CA LYS A 57 2.36 9.40 6.99
C LYS A 57 1.96 10.75 6.37
N ILE A 58 2.79 11.78 6.53
CA ILE A 58 2.55 13.10 5.91
C ILE A 58 2.41 12.97 4.39
N ALA A 59 3.33 12.28 3.72
CA ALA A 59 3.32 12.15 2.28
C ALA A 59 2.07 11.41 1.78
N ARG A 60 1.70 10.29 2.41
CA ARG A 60 0.53 9.49 2.04
C ARG A 60 -0.77 10.29 2.22
N LEU A 61 -0.97 10.91 3.37
CA LEU A 61 -2.17 11.70 3.69
C LEU A 61 -2.35 12.92 2.77
N ASN A 62 -1.27 13.45 2.21
CA ASN A 62 -1.36 14.60 1.29
C ASN A 62 -1.49 14.19 -0.18
N LEU A 63 -0.91 13.06 -0.62
CA LEU A 63 -0.88 12.72 -2.03
C LEU A 63 -1.99 11.74 -2.47
N GLU A 64 -2.26 10.72 -1.66
CA GLU A 64 -3.20 9.66 -2.06
C GLU A 64 -4.66 10.15 -2.12
N PRO A 65 -5.19 10.93 -1.14
CA PRO A 65 -6.52 11.49 -1.24
C PRO A 65 -6.68 12.43 -2.44
N GLN A 66 -5.69 13.28 -2.72
CA GLN A 66 -5.71 14.16 -3.88
C GLN A 66 -5.75 13.37 -5.20
N LEU A 67 -4.95 12.30 -5.28
CA LEU A 67 -4.94 11.43 -6.45
C LEU A 67 -6.29 10.76 -6.66
N SER A 68 -6.98 10.33 -5.58
CA SER A 68 -8.32 9.74 -5.65
C SER A 68 -9.36 10.74 -6.18
N GLY A 69 -9.34 11.98 -5.68
CA GLY A 69 -10.23 13.04 -6.15
C GLY A 69 -10.05 13.36 -7.65
N LEU A 70 -8.79 13.42 -8.10
CA LEU A 70 -8.49 13.62 -9.53
C LEU A 70 -8.94 12.44 -10.40
N ALA A 71 -8.91 11.23 -9.87
CA ALA A 71 -9.28 10.01 -10.58
C ALA A 71 -10.81 9.85 -10.74
N LEU A 72 -11.62 10.42 -9.83
CA LEU A 72 -13.06 10.21 -9.75
C LEU A 72 -13.80 10.38 -11.09
N LYS A 73 -13.51 11.43 -11.84
CA LYS A 73 -14.16 11.72 -13.13
C LYS A 73 -13.90 10.66 -14.20
N HIS A 74 -12.92 9.78 -13.99
CA HIS A 74 -12.55 8.71 -14.91
C HIS A 74 -13.05 7.33 -14.45
N ILE A 75 -13.70 7.26 -13.30
CA ILE A 75 -14.30 6.01 -12.80
C ILE A 75 -15.66 5.82 -13.46
N ASP A 76 -15.72 4.90 -14.40
CA ASP A 76 -16.94 4.49 -15.08
C ASP A 76 -17.70 3.40 -14.28
N SER A 77 -18.87 3.02 -14.79
CA SER A 77 -19.70 1.98 -14.15
C SER A 77 -19.03 0.60 -14.12
N LYS A 78 -18.15 0.29 -15.06
CA LYS A 78 -17.41 -0.97 -15.09
C LYS A 78 -16.36 -1.00 -13.98
N ARG A 79 -15.60 0.08 -13.82
CA ARG A 79 -14.60 0.21 -12.77
C ARG A 79 -15.25 0.24 -11.37
N LEU A 80 -16.37 0.94 -11.21
CA LEU A 80 -17.13 0.93 -9.96
C LEU A 80 -17.59 -0.49 -9.59
N LYS A 81 -18.12 -1.27 -10.54
CA LYS A 81 -18.48 -2.68 -10.29
C LYS A 81 -17.27 -3.52 -9.87
N LEU A 82 -16.11 -3.27 -10.47
CA LEU A 82 -14.86 -3.95 -10.09
C LEU A 82 -14.47 -3.61 -8.65
N LEU A 83 -14.51 -2.32 -8.25
CA LEU A 83 -14.19 -1.87 -6.90
C LEU A 83 -15.12 -2.50 -5.86
N ILE A 84 -16.44 -2.53 -6.13
CA ILE A 84 -17.42 -3.20 -5.25
C ILE A 84 -17.11 -4.69 -5.09
N ASN A 85 -16.66 -5.36 -6.15
CA ASN A 85 -16.31 -6.78 -6.03
C ASN A 85 -14.99 -7.01 -5.28
N ILE A 86 -14.02 -6.12 -5.45
CA ILE A 86 -12.75 -6.16 -4.69
C ILE A 86 -13.04 -5.98 -3.19
N ASP A 87 -13.88 -5.01 -2.85
CA ASP A 87 -14.28 -4.69 -1.50
C ASP A 87 -14.97 -5.87 -0.80
N LYS A 88 -15.93 -6.52 -1.47
CA LYS A 88 -16.55 -7.77 -0.95
C LYS A 88 -15.53 -8.88 -0.65
N ASN A 89 -14.49 -9.01 -1.50
CA ASN A 89 -13.44 -9.99 -1.25
C ASN A 89 -12.54 -9.57 -0.09
N LEU A 90 -12.36 -8.26 0.11
CA LEU A 90 -11.66 -7.70 1.25
C LEU A 90 -12.41 -8.00 2.54
N ASP A 91 -13.73 -7.74 2.59
CA ASP A 91 -14.60 -8.08 3.73
C ASP A 91 -14.52 -9.57 4.09
N TYR A 92 -14.54 -10.42 3.07
CA TYR A 92 -14.36 -11.86 3.28
C TYR A 92 -12.99 -12.20 3.86
N ALA A 93 -11.93 -11.58 3.36
CA ALA A 93 -10.57 -11.77 3.89
C ALA A 93 -10.47 -11.28 5.36
N ILE A 94 -11.13 -10.16 5.69
CA ILE A 94 -11.25 -9.63 7.05
C ILE A 94 -11.95 -10.64 7.95
N SER A 95 -13.11 -11.14 7.54
CA SER A 95 -13.95 -12.06 8.34
C SER A 95 -13.28 -13.41 8.59
N THR A 96 -12.43 -13.86 7.66
CA THR A 96 -11.71 -15.14 7.75
C THR A 96 -10.30 -15.02 8.35
N GLY A 97 -9.82 -13.81 8.65
CA GLY A 97 -8.47 -13.57 9.13
C GLY A 97 -7.38 -13.85 8.09
N ASN A 98 -7.73 -13.85 6.80
CA ASN A 98 -6.76 -14.09 5.71
C ASN A 98 -5.96 -12.83 5.40
N ILE A 99 -4.83 -12.68 6.06
CA ILE A 99 -3.94 -11.51 5.93
C ILE A 99 -3.41 -11.33 4.50
N GLU A 100 -3.14 -12.40 3.77
CA GLU A 100 -2.59 -12.31 2.41
C GLU A 100 -3.61 -11.74 1.43
N ASP A 101 -4.83 -12.23 1.48
CA ASP A 101 -5.92 -11.72 0.65
C ASP A 101 -6.33 -10.30 1.09
N TYR A 102 -6.32 -9.99 2.40
CA TYR A 102 -6.53 -8.63 2.90
C TYR A 102 -5.55 -7.65 2.25
N ILE A 103 -4.23 -7.90 2.34
CA ILE A 103 -3.20 -7.05 1.76
C ILE A 103 -3.39 -6.88 0.24
N LYS A 104 -3.69 -7.98 -0.45
CA LYS A 104 -3.90 -8.00 -1.89
C LYS A 104 -5.12 -7.16 -2.30
N TYR A 105 -6.27 -7.38 -1.67
CA TYR A 105 -7.50 -6.68 -2.06
C TYR A 105 -7.49 -5.22 -1.62
N ASN A 106 -6.89 -4.89 -0.48
CA ASN A 106 -6.67 -3.52 -0.07
C ASN A 106 -5.82 -2.75 -1.09
N TYR A 107 -4.70 -3.32 -1.54
CA TYR A 107 -3.91 -2.75 -2.63
C TYR A 107 -4.73 -2.58 -3.92
N GLN A 108 -5.46 -3.60 -4.32
CA GLN A 108 -6.27 -3.59 -5.54
C GLN A 108 -7.39 -2.53 -5.48
N PHE A 109 -7.99 -2.32 -4.32
CA PHE A 109 -9.01 -1.30 -4.13
C PHE A 109 -8.44 0.10 -4.34
N HIS A 110 -7.40 0.46 -3.62
CA HIS A 110 -6.76 1.77 -3.72
C HIS A 110 -6.24 2.05 -5.12
N PHE A 111 -5.47 1.13 -5.70
CA PHE A 111 -4.95 1.31 -7.06
C PHE A 111 -6.03 1.20 -8.14
N GLY A 112 -7.11 0.49 -7.86
CA GLY A 112 -8.32 0.52 -8.68
C GLY A 112 -8.93 1.93 -8.79
N ILE A 113 -8.79 2.77 -7.78
CA ILE A 113 -9.17 4.19 -7.82
C ILE A 113 -8.06 5.01 -8.48
N TYR A 114 -6.83 4.95 -7.96
CA TYR A 114 -5.72 5.83 -8.37
C TYR A 114 -5.35 5.72 -9.85
N GLU A 115 -5.44 4.52 -10.42
CA GLU A 115 -5.13 4.25 -11.83
C GLU A 115 -6.29 4.54 -12.79
N ALA A 116 -7.45 5.00 -12.30
CA ALA A 116 -8.57 5.36 -13.15
C ALA A 116 -8.26 6.57 -14.02
N GLY A 117 -7.52 7.53 -13.49
CA GLY A 117 -7.10 8.75 -14.17
C GLY A 117 -5.66 8.68 -14.68
N SER A 118 -5.33 9.51 -15.66
CA SER A 118 -3.95 9.72 -16.07
C SER A 118 -3.29 10.71 -15.10
N SER A 119 -2.38 10.25 -14.27
CA SER A 119 -1.61 11.09 -13.35
C SER A 119 -0.11 10.75 -13.42
N PRO A 120 0.60 11.25 -14.44
CA PRO A 120 1.98 10.86 -14.74
C PRO A 120 2.98 11.30 -13.66
N VAL A 121 2.61 12.24 -12.81
CA VAL A 121 3.47 12.75 -11.71
C VAL A 121 3.08 12.12 -10.37
N LEU A 122 1.81 12.23 -9.95
CA LEU A 122 1.40 11.76 -8.61
C LEU A 122 1.39 10.24 -8.50
N LEU A 123 0.91 9.52 -9.50
CA LEU A 123 0.81 8.07 -9.42
C LEU A 123 2.15 7.35 -9.19
N PRO A 124 3.26 7.70 -9.87
CA PRO A 124 4.57 7.14 -9.56
C PRO A 124 5.05 7.45 -8.13
N LEU A 125 4.78 8.66 -7.61
CA LEU A 125 5.12 9.02 -6.23
C LEU A 125 4.35 8.16 -5.25
N VAL A 126 3.04 8.03 -5.43
CA VAL A 126 2.18 7.17 -4.59
C VAL A 126 2.64 5.71 -4.65
N LYS A 127 2.99 5.18 -5.84
CA LYS A 127 3.55 3.82 -5.96
C LYS A 127 4.81 3.64 -5.12
N THR A 128 5.69 4.63 -5.07
CA THR A 128 6.90 4.59 -4.24
C THR A 128 6.56 4.63 -2.74
N LEU A 129 5.57 5.43 -2.31
CA LEU A 129 5.12 5.45 -0.92
C LEU A 129 4.55 4.08 -0.49
N TRP A 130 3.71 3.48 -1.33
CA TRP A 130 3.17 2.14 -1.08
C TRP A 130 4.26 1.06 -1.01
N LEU A 131 5.26 1.15 -1.89
CA LEU A 131 6.39 0.22 -1.87
C LEU A 131 7.16 0.28 -0.54
N ARG A 132 7.36 1.47 0.02
CA ARG A 132 8.01 1.67 1.33
C ARG A 132 7.14 1.18 2.49
N PHE A 133 5.82 1.35 2.39
CA PHE A 133 4.87 0.97 3.43
C PHE A 133 4.52 -0.53 3.41
N SER A 134 4.46 -1.16 2.23
CA SER A 134 3.92 -2.51 2.05
C SER A 134 4.54 -3.60 2.95
N PRO A 135 5.85 -3.59 3.31
CA PRO A 135 6.41 -4.60 4.21
C PRO A 135 5.80 -4.58 5.62
N PHE A 136 5.18 -3.46 6.01
CA PHE A 136 4.62 -3.24 7.34
C PHE A 136 3.15 -3.62 7.44
N TYR A 137 2.44 -3.79 6.34
CA TYR A 137 1.04 -4.23 6.34
C TYR A 137 0.79 -5.51 7.13
N ARG A 138 1.73 -6.47 7.08
CA ARG A 138 1.63 -7.71 7.86
C ARG A 138 1.67 -7.47 9.37
N ILE A 139 2.36 -6.42 9.82
CA ILE A 139 2.42 -6.05 11.24
C ILE A 139 1.06 -5.50 11.65
N VAL A 140 0.51 -4.56 10.88
CA VAL A 140 -0.80 -3.97 11.14
C VAL A 140 -1.88 -5.04 11.16
N ALA A 141 -2.00 -5.84 10.10
CA ALA A 141 -3.02 -6.87 10.00
C ALA A 141 -2.85 -8.02 11.02
N GLY A 142 -1.59 -8.32 11.42
CA GLY A 142 -1.30 -9.44 12.34
C GLY A 142 -1.53 -9.12 13.81
N ARG A 143 -1.40 -7.85 14.24
CA ARG A 143 -1.53 -7.46 15.66
C ARG A 143 -2.95 -7.05 16.05
N ALA A 144 -3.61 -6.27 15.21
CA ALA A 144 -4.92 -5.72 15.53
C ALA A 144 -6.07 -6.69 15.32
N GLY A 145 -5.84 -7.79 14.59
CA GLY A 145 -6.95 -8.57 14.05
C GLY A 145 -7.74 -7.73 13.05
N THR A 146 -8.00 -8.25 11.89
CA THR A 146 -8.68 -7.50 10.82
C THR A 146 -10.11 -7.03 11.17
N GLN A 147 -10.70 -7.55 12.23
CA GLN A 147 -12.11 -7.31 12.63
C GLN A 147 -12.37 -5.96 13.33
N THR A 148 -11.32 -5.22 13.73
CA THR A 148 -11.46 -3.94 14.43
C THR A 148 -11.32 -2.73 13.50
N LEU A 149 -10.94 -2.95 12.23
CA LEU A 149 -10.78 -1.89 11.25
C LEU A 149 -12.14 -1.28 10.86
N LYS A 150 -12.24 0.03 10.88
CA LYS A 150 -13.38 0.72 10.28
C LYS A 150 -13.30 0.61 8.76
N ASP A 151 -14.42 0.30 8.15
CA ASP A 151 -14.50 0.14 6.71
C ASP A 151 -14.78 1.47 6.01
N PHE A 152 -13.72 2.21 5.69
CA PHE A 152 -13.82 3.43 4.89
C PHE A 152 -13.95 3.15 3.39
N HIS A 153 -13.77 1.93 2.93
CA HIS A 153 -13.96 1.55 1.53
C HIS A 153 -15.41 1.68 1.10
N HIS A 154 -16.37 1.31 1.95
CA HIS A 154 -17.80 1.54 1.69
C HIS A 154 -18.09 3.02 1.51
N SER A 155 -17.55 3.89 2.37
CA SER A 155 -17.69 5.34 2.23
C SER A 155 -17.09 5.86 0.90
N ALA A 156 -15.94 5.33 0.48
CA ALA A 156 -15.33 5.66 -0.79
C ALA A 156 -16.19 5.20 -1.99
N ILE A 157 -16.77 4.00 -1.93
CA ILE A 157 -17.69 3.47 -2.96
C ILE A 157 -18.94 4.35 -3.06
N ASP A 158 -19.52 4.78 -1.94
CA ASP A 158 -20.71 5.63 -1.93
C ASP A 158 -20.39 7.04 -2.47
N ALA A 159 -19.24 7.60 -2.13
CA ALA A 159 -18.75 8.84 -2.71
C ALA A 159 -18.56 8.73 -4.24
N ILE A 160 -18.02 7.61 -4.73
CA ILE A 160 -17.88 7.36 -6.18
C ILE A 160 -19.25 7.25 -6.87
N LYS A 161 -20.22 6.56 -6.27
CA LYS A 161 -21.61 6.48 -6.78
C LYS A 161 -22.26 7.86 -6.86
N ALA A 162 -22.06 8.69 -5.83
CA ALA A 162 -22.56 10.06 -5.76
C ALA A 162 -21.79 11.04 -6.64
N LYS A 163 -20.64 10.65 -7.18
CA LYS A 163 -19.67 11.52 -7.87
C LYS A 163 -19.22 12.69 -7.00
N ASP A 164 -19.11 12.47 -5.70
CA ASP A 164 -18.68 13.43 -4.69
C ASP A 164 -17.19 13.32 -4.47
N SER A 165 -16.43 14.27 -5.03
CA SER A 165 -14.96 14.29 -4.92
C SER A 165 -14.50 14.63 -3.50
N VAL A 166 -15.26 15.44 -2.77
CA VAL A 166 -14.88 15.84 -1.40
C VAL A 166 -15.04 14.64 -0.47
N ALA A 167 -16.18 13.95 -0.54
CA ALA A 167 -16.42 12.75 0.25
C ALA A 167 -15.43 11.62 -0.09
N LEU A 168 -15.04 11.45 -1.36
CA LEU A 168 -14.03 10.45 -1.73
C LEU A 168 -12.65 10.77 -1.15
N VAL A 169 -12.22 12.04 -1.23
CA VAL A 169 -10.94 12.50 -0.64
C VAL A 169 -10.93 12.24 0.87
N GLU A 170 -12.02 12.55 1.57
CA GLU A 170 -12.16 12.35 3.02
C GLU A 170 -12.18 10.86 3.40
N ALA A 171 -12.88 10.01 2.65
CA ALA A 171 -12.91 8.57 2.89
C ALA A 171 -11.50 7.96 2.75
N ILE A 172 -10.79 8.27 1.66
CA ILE A 172 -9.41 7.77 1.45
C ILE A 172 -8.44 8.32 2.49
N HIS A 173 -8.58 9.59 2.89
CA HIS A 173 -7.76 10.18 3.95
C HIS A 173 -7.97 9.44 5.28
N SER A 174 -9.21 9.17 5.66
CA SER A 174 -9.56 8.51 6.92
C SER A 174 -9.07 7.06 6.95
N ASP A 175 -9.18 6.34 5.85
CA ASP A 175 -8.67 4.98 5.70
C ASP A 175 -7.15 4.90 5.89
N ILE A 176 -6.41 5.80 5.22
CA ILE A 176 -4.96 5.86 5.36
C ILE A 176 -4.56 6.25 6.78
N LEU A 177 -5.25 7.22 7.38
CA LEU A 177 -4.95 7.69 8.73
C LEU A 177 -5.08 6.53 9.74
N GLU A 178 -6.18 5.79 9.70
CA GLU A 178 -6.40 4.66 10.60
C GLU A 178 -5.31 3.58 10.45
N GLY A 179 -5.02 3.17 9.20
CA GLY A 179 -3.96 2.19 8.96
C GLY A 179 -2.57 2.65 9.41
N MET A 180 -2.28 3.96 9.30
CA MET A 180 -1.01 4.53 9.79
C MET A 180 -0.98 4.62 11.32
N GLU A 181 -2.08 4.92 11.99
CA GLU A 181 -2.15 4.96 13.45
C GLU A 181 -1.92 3.57 14.07
N MET A 182 -2.54 2.54 13.51
CA MET A 182 -2.32 1.15 13.94
C MET A 182 -0.85 0.71 13.79
N LEU A 183 -0.17 1.15 12.72
CA LEU A 183 1.26 0.88 12.57
C LEU A 183 2.08 1.64 13.62
N ASN A 184 1.74 2.89 13.91
CA ASN A 184 2.44 3.70 14.91
C ASN A 184 2.40 3.07 16.31
N GLU A 185 1.25 2.56 16.72
CA GLU A 185 1.11 1.81 17.96
C GLU A 185 2.03 0.59 17.98
N SER A 186 2.12 -0.11 16.85
CA SER A 186 3.00 -1.28 16.70
C SER A 186 4.49 -0.98 16.71
N LEU A 187 4.92 0.23 16.41
CA LEU A 187 6.33 0.64 16.44
C LEU A 187 6.79 1.05 17.85
N ASN A 188 5.85 1.41 18.73
CA ASN A 188 6.12 1.89 20.09
C ASN A 188 6.03 0.77 21.15
N GLU A 189 5.61 -0.43 20.78
CA GLU A 189 5.65 -1.67 21.58
C GLU A 189 6.95 -2.48 21.33
#